data_800975ad9a8e37e0cb6b62c7a85ae8fe
#
_entry.id   800975ad9a8e37e0cb6b62c7a85ae8fe
#
_cell.length_a   1.000
_cell.length_b   1.000
_cell.length_c   1.000
_cell.angle_alpha   90.00
_cell.angle_beta   90.00
_cell.angle_gamma   90.00
#
_symmetry.space_group_name_H-M   'P 1'
#
loop_
_entity.id
_entity.type
_entity.pdbx_description
1 polymer ?
#
loop_
_entity_poly.entity_id
_entity_poly.type
_entity_poly.pdbx_seq_one_letter_code
_entity_poly.pdbx_strand_id
1 'polypeptide(L)'
;DELLDHVASETEQLMQKGMDFNTAFSQAAKKVNPEKFQMDVLITTHLAKMKSIFKSFMEPMILIKSLLLAGFILAVVHGIGFDVPFAIKLLKASFVGIGAVLMLASFKLKALNNSKLVASWNSAWLIFCLFLPITNFGLLRSVGFDPHTILAFTSVYVSFLFVNGLTLTIREAQKLKTV
;
A
#
# COMPACT_ATOMS: atom_id res chain seq x y z
N ASP A 1 19.16 9.10 8.60
CA ASP A 1 20.42 8.90 7.86
C ASP A 1 20.37 9.49 6.44
N GLU A 2 19.32 9.24 5.64
CA GLU A 2 19.21 9.77 4.26
C GLU A 2 19.32 11.31 4.15
N LEU A 3 18.81 12.06 5.13
CA LEU A 3 18.94 13.51 5.17
C LEU A 3 20.40 13.95 5.39
N LEU A 4 21.09 13.28 6.29
CA LEU A 4 22.51 13.53 6.57
C LEU A 4 23.37 13.21 5.34
N ASP A 5 23.10 12.09 4.68
CA ASP A 5 23.80 11.68 3.45
C ASP A 5 23.60 12.72 2.32
N HIS A 6 22.38 13.28 2.23
CA HIS A 6 22.08 14.31 1.24
C HIS A 6 22.84 15.62 1.55
N VAL A 7 22.85 16.08 2.80
CA VAL A 7 23.62 17.26 3.24
C VAL A 7 25.12 17.02 3.03
N ALA A 8 25.63 15.83 3.35
CA ALA A 8 27.03 15.47 3.16
C ALA A 8 27.42 15.54 1.67
N SER A 9 26.64 14.92 0.78
CA SER A 9 26.88 14.93 -0.67
C SER A 9 26.86 16.34 -1.26
N GLU A 10 25.91 17.18 -0.85
CA GLU A 10 25.84 18.58 -1.28
C GLU A 10 27.04 19.39 -0.77
N THR A 11 27.47 19.13 0.48
CA THR A 11 28.67 19.75 1.06
C THR A 11 29.93 19.39 0.26
N GLU A 12 30.10 18.12 -0.06
CA GLU A 12 31.22 17.65 -0.89
C GLU A 12 31.24 18.31 -2.27
N GLN A 13 30.09 18.44 -2.92
CA GLN A 13 29.99 19.13 -4.21
C GLN A 13 30.40 20.62 -4.14
N LEU A 14 30.01 21.29 -3.04
CA LEU A 14 30.40 22.69 -2.82
C LEU A 14 31.90 22.83 -2.52
N MET A 15 32.47 21.89 -1.76
CA MET A 15 33.90 21.82 -1.51
C MET A 15 34.71 21.59 -2.81
N GLN A 16 34.22 20.72 -3.70
CA GLN A 16 34.83 20.50 -5.02
C GLN A 16 34.85 21.77 -5.89
N LYS A 17 33.93 22.71 -5.65
CA LYS A 17 33.87 24.02 -6.29
C LYS A 17 34.79 25.07 -5.63
N GLY A 18 35.59 24.65 -4.62
CA GLY A 18 36.59 25.50 -3.96
C GLY A 18 36.09 26.20 -2.69
N MET A 19 34.90 25.83 -2.16
CA MET A 19 34.45 26.38 -0.88
C MET A 19 35.10 25.64 0.30
N ASP A 20 35.38 26.38 1.38
CA ASP A 20 35.78 25.76 2.64
C ASP A 20 34.66 24.96 3.28
N PHE A 21 34.99 23.98 4.10
CA PHE A 21 34.00 23.06 4.70
C PHE A 21 32.90 23.78 5.47
N ASN A 22 33.23 24.76 6.32
CA ASN A 22 32.22 25.43 7.16
C ASN A 22 31.23 26.23 6.33
N THR A 23 31.70 26.93 5.30
CA THR A 23 30.83 27.66 4.37
C THR A 23 30.00 26.71 3.53
N ALA A 24 30.60 25.65 2.97
CA ALA A 24 29.92 24.60 2.19
C ALA A 24 28.82 23.91 3.00
N PHE A 25 29.13 23.47 4.22
CA PHE A 25 28.18 22.83 5.11
C PHE A 25 27.01 23.75 5.51
N SER A 26 27.33 25.00 5.89
CA SER A 26 26.29 25.99 6.23
C SER A 26 25.35 26.26 5.05
N GLN A 27 25.90 26.33 3.84
CA GLN A 27 25.11 26.54 2.63
C GLN A 27 24.28 25.31 2.26
N ALA A 28 24.84 24.11 2.33
CA ALA A 28 24.15 22.86 2.12
C ALA A 28 23.00 22.67 3.12
N ALA A 29 23.24 22.91 4.41
CA ALA A 29 22.24 22.79 5.46
C ALA A 29 21.07 23.79 5.30
N LYS A 30 21.37 25.03 4.85
CA LYS A 30 20.31 26.02 4.57
C LYS A 30 19.49 25.68 3.32
N LYS A 31 20.09 25.05 2.33
CA LYS A 31 19.43 24.68 1.08
C LYS A 31 18.48 23.49 1.25
N VAL A 32 18.80 22.60 2.18
CA VAL A 32 17.98 21.43 2.48
C VAL A 32 16.80 21.84 3.37
N ASN A 33 15.59 21.77 2.80
CA ASN A 33 14.36 21.89 3.59
C ASN A 33 13.97 20.49 4.12
N PRO A 34 14.06 20.22 5.44
CA PRO A 34 13.79 18.92 6.00
C PRO A 34 12.36 18.42 5.74
N GLU A 35 11.37 19.32 5.77
CA GLU A 35 9.97 18.99 5.53
C GLU A 35 9.73 18.58 4.08
N LYS A 36 10.29 19.33 3.14
CA LYS A 36 10.21 18.99 1.71
C LYS A 36 10.90 17.67 1.42
N PHE A 37 12.09 17.45 1.98
CA PHE A 37 12.83 16.19 1.82
C PHE A 37 12.03 14.99 2.35
N GLN A 38 11.46 15.10 3.57
CA GLN A 38 10.63 14.05 4.14
C GLN A 38 9.39 13.77 3.27
N MET A 39 8.76 14.81 2.73
CA MET A 39 7.61 14.67 1.84
C MET A 39 8.00 13.95 0.54
N ASP A 40 9.12 14.33 -0.07
CA ASP A 40 9.61 13.72 -1.32
C ASP A 40 9.95 12.24 -1.10
N VAL A 41 10.61 11.89 0.01
CA VAL A 41 10.91 10.49 0.39
C VAL A 41 9.62 9.71 0.61
N LEU A 42 8.64 10.29 1.31
CA LEU A 42 7.36 9.66 1.56
C LEU A 42 6.60 9.38 0.24
N ILE A 43 6.48 10.39 -0.62
CA ILE A 43 5.81 10.28 -1.92
C ILE A 43 6.51 9.24 -2.78
N THR A 44 7.84 9.30 -2.90
CA THR A 44 8.63 8.35 -3.69
C THR A 44 8.45 6.91 -3.19
N THR A 45 8.45 6.72 -1.86
CA THR A 45 8.24 5.41 -1.25
C THR A 45 6.85 4.87 -1.57
N HIS A 46 5.80 5.69 -1.43
CA HIS A 46 4.43 5.28 -1.76
C HIS A 46 4.26 4.96 -3.23
N LEU A 47 4.80 5.80 -4.13
CA LEU A 47 4.75 5.56 -5.58
C LEU A 47 5.47 4.27 -5.96
N ALA A 48 6.65 4.00 -5.39
CA ALA A 48 7.38 2.76 -5.62
C ALA A 48 6.58 1.53 -5.16
N LYS A 49 5.89 1.62 -4.00
CA LYS A 49 5.02 0.54 -3.51
C LYS A 49 3.77 0.37 -4.36
N MET A 50 3.13 1.44 -4.79
CA MET A 50 2.01 1.38 -5.74
C MET A 50 2.45 0.71 -7.05
N LYS A 51 3.58 1.11 -7.62
CA LYS A 51 4.16 0.46 -8.82
C LYS A 51 4.41 -1.03 -8.58
N SER A 52 4.89 -1.42 -7.41
CA SER A 52 5.09 -2.81 -7.03
C SER A 52 3.77 -3.60 -7.00
N ILE A 53 2.69 -3.01 -6.47
CA ILE A 53 1.35 -3.62 -6.47
C ILE A 53 0.86 -3.82 -7.91
N PHE A 54 0.99 -2.82 -8.78
CA PHE A 54 0.60 -2.97 -10.19
C PHE A 54 1.46 -4.03 -10.91
N LYS A 55 2.77 -4.08 -10.64
CA LYS A 55 3.63 -5.12 -11.19
C LYS A 55 3.22 -6.52 -10.75
N SER A 56 2.74 -6.68 -9.53
CA SER A 56 2.31 -7.97 -8.99
C SER A 56 1.01 -8.50 -9.62
N PHE A 57 0.26 -7.67 -10.38
CA PHE A 57 -0.81 -8.16 -11.26
C PHE A 57 -0.31 -9.19 -12.29
N MET A 58 0.98 -9.10 -12.65
CA MET A 58 1.61 -10.02 -13.60
C MET A 58 2.20 -11.27 -12.91
N GLU A 59 2.12 -11.38 -11.59
CA GLU A 59 2.63 -12.55 -10.85
C GLU A 59 1.55 -13.65 -10.79
N PRO A 60 1.72 -14.80 -11.49
CA PRO A 60 0.69 -15.84 -11.58
C PRO A 60 0.25 -16.36 -10.21
N MET A 61 1.20 -16.50 -9.28
CA MET A 61 0.90 -16.99 -7.92
C MET A 61 0.00 -16.04 -7.11
N ILE A 62 0.14 -14.73 -7.31
CA ILE A 62 -0.73 -13.75 -6.65
C ILE A 62 -2.13 -13.83 -7.26
N LEU A 63 -2.22 -13.92 -8.58
CA LEU A 63 -3.50 -14.06 -9.27
C LEU A 63 -4.23 -15.33 -8.85
N ILE A 64 -3.55 -16.48 -8.82
CA ILE A 64 -4.14 -17.76 -8.41
C ILE A 64 -4.66 -17.67 -6.97
N LYS A 65 -3.84 -17.20 -6.03
CA LYS A 65 -4.26 -17.04 -4.62
C LYS A 65 -5.44 -16.09 -4.48
N SER A 66 -5.46 -15.01 -5.24
CA SER A 66 -6.55 -14.04 -5.22
C SER A 66 -7.85 -14.62 -5.76
N LEU A 67 -7.79 -15.39 -6.85
CA LEU A 67 -8.94 -16.07 -7.43
C LEU A 67 -9.46 -17.18 -6.52
N LEU A 68 -8.59 -17.96 -5.88
CA LEU A 68 -8.98 -18.96 -4.89
C LEU A 68 -9.68 -18.32 -3.70
N LEU A 69 -9.16 -17.21 -3.18
CA LEU A 69 -9.80 -16.49 -2.09
C LEU A 69 -11.15 -15.92 -2.52
N ALA A 70 -11.24 -15.33 -3.70
CA ALA A 70 -12.51 -14.82 -4.24
C ALA A 70 -13.54 -15.93 -4.42
N GLY A 71 -13.13 -17.08 -4.98
CA GLY A 71 -13.98 -18.26 -5.12
C GLY A 71 -14.47 -18.80 -3.77
N PHE A 72 -13.60 -18.83 -2.77
CA PHE A 72 -13.98 -19.21 -1.41
C PHE A 72 -15.03 -18.24 -0.82
N ILE A 73 -14.81 -16.92 -0.98
CA ILE A 73 -15.77 -15.90 -0.52
C ILE A 73 -17.13 -16.10 -1.19
N LEU A 74 -17.16 -16.30 -2.50
CA LEU A 74 -18.40 -16.52 -3.24
C LEU A 74 -19.11 -17.79 -2.78
N ALA A 75 -18.37 -18.87 -2.57
CA ALA A 75 -18.93 -20.13 -2.07
C ALA A 75 -19.55 -19.95 -0.67
N VAL A 76 -18.89 -19.21 0.22
CA VAL A 76 -19.42 -18.91 1.56
C VAL A 76 -20.67 -18.04 1.48
N VAL A 77 -20.67 -16.98 0.66
CA VAL A 77 -21.82 -16.08 0.50
C VAL A 77 -23.04 -16.86 -0.02
N HIS A 78 -22.84 -17.70 -1.04
CA HIS A 78 -23.92 -18.54 -1.59
C HIS A 78 -24.36 -19.65 -0.63
N GLY A 79 -23.42 -20.29 0.07
CA GLY A 79 -23.72 -21.39 1.00
C GLY A 79 -24.49 -20.94 2.24
N ILE A 80 -24.24 -19.72 2.72
CA ILE A 80 -24.96 -19.14 3.87
C ILE A 80 -26.25 -18.42 3.43
N GLY A 81 -26.40 -18.10 2.15
CA GLY A 81 -27.56 -17.38 1.63
C GLY A 81 -27.58 -15.88 2.01
N PHE A 82 -26.42 -15.25 2.13
CA PHE A 82 -26.35 -13.82 2.39
C PHE A 82 -26.97 -13.00 1.25
N ASP A 83 -27.72 -11.96 1.63
CA ASP A 83 -28.15 -10.91 0.70
C ASP A 83 -26.92 -10.26 0.02
N VAL A 84 -26.97 -10.13 -1.30
CA VAL A 84 -25.81 -9.67 -2.09
C VAL A 84 -25.36 -8.27 -1.70
N PRO A 85 -26.20 -7.24 -1.55
CA PRO A 85 -25.81 -5.94 -1.05
C PRO A 85 -25.15 -5.97 0.32
N PHE A 86 -25.65 -6.82 1.22
CA PHE A 86 -25.07 -7.02 2.55
C PHE A 86 -23.68 -7.66 2.46
N ALA A 87 -23.52 -8.71 1.65
CA ALA A 87 -22.24 -9.38 1.44
C ALA A 87 -21.17 -8.42 0.91
N ILE A 88 -21.52 -7.55 -0.04
CA ILE A 88 -20.63 -6.54 -0.58
C ILE A 88 -20.19 -5.53 0.51
N LYS A 89 -21.13 -5.06 1.33
CA LYS A 89 -20.81 -4.15 2.45
C LYS A 89 -19.88 -4.84 3.46
N LEU A 90 -20.15 -6.10 3.79
CA LEU A 90 -19.36 -6.89 4.73
C LEU A 90 -17.94 -7.11 4.21
N LEU A 91 -17.76 -7.43 2.94
CA LEU A 91 -16.44 -7.58 2.32
C LEU A 91 -15.61 -6.29 2.40
N LYS A 92 -16.21 -5.16 2.08
CA LYS A 92 -15.54 -3.85 2.18
C LYS A 92 -15.19 -3.49 3.62
N ALA A 93 -16.12 -3.70 4.55
CA ALA A 93 -15.90 -3.44 5.97
C ALA A 93 -14.80 -4.34 6.54
N SER A 94 -14.77 -5.63 6.15
CA SER A 94 -13.72 -6.56 6.57
C SER A 94 -12.33 -6.12 6.08
N PHE A 95 -12.21 -5.68 4.82
CA PHE A 95 -10.94 -5.19 4.28
C PHE A 95 -10.45 -3.94 5.04
N VAL A 96 -11.35 -2.98 5.28
CA VAL A 96 -11.04 -1.77 6.05
C VAL A 96 -10.69 -2.12 7.51
N GLY A 97 -11.46 -3.01 8.14
CA GLY A 97 -11.23 -3.45 9.51
C GLY A 97 -9.89 -4.15 9.70
N ILE A 98 -9.55 -5.08 8.82
CA ILE A 98 -8.23 -5.75 8.85
C ILE A 98 -7.11 -4.73 8.63
N GLY A 99 -7.27 -3.79 7.70
CA GLY A 99 -6.32 -2.71 7.48
C GLY A 99 -6.10 -1.85 8.71
N ALA A 100 -7.18 -1.47 9.40
CA ALA A 100 -7.11 -0.71 10.63
C ALA A 100 -6.40 -1.48 11.76
N VAL A 101 -6.72 -2.77 11.93
CA VAL A 101 -6.05 -3.62 12.93
C VAL A 101 -4.57 -3.75 12.64
N LEU A 102 -4.17 -4.00 11.40
CA LEU A 102 -2.76 -4.10 11.02
C LEU A 102 -2.03 -2.76 11.20
N MET A 103 -2.69 -1.64 10.89
CA MET A 103 -2.15 -0.32 11.13
C MET A 103 -1.92 -0.06 12.64
N LEU A 104 -2.91 -0.35 13.47
CA LEU A 104 -2.79 -0.21 14.93
C LEU A 104 -1.74 -1.15 15.51
N ALA A 105 -1.65 -2.38 15.02
CA ALA A 105 -0.61 -3.31 15.43
C ALA A 105 0.80 -2.83 15.07
N SER A 106 0.95 -2.11 13.95
CA SER A 106 2.25 -1.55 13.54
C SER A 106 2.81 -0.52 14.50
N PHE A 107 1.94 0.22 15.22
CA PHE A 107 2.38 1.16 16.26
C PHE A 107 2.86 0.47 17.53
N LYS A 108 2.35 -0.73 17.84
CA LYS A 108 2.71 -1.45 19.09
C LYS A 108 3.87 -2.42 18.91
N LEU A 109 4.04 -2.98 17.74
CA LEU A 109 5.07 -3.98 17.46
C LEU A 109 6.28 -3.32 16.80
N LYS A 110 7.43 -3.23 17.51
CA LYS A 110 8.68 -2.67 16.97
C LYS A 110 9.08 -3.27 15.62
N ALA A 111 8.78 -4.56 15.38
CA ALA A 111 9.05 -5.23 14.12
C ALA A 111 8.19 -4.69 12.97
N LEU A 112 6.98 -4.15 13.25
CA LEU A 112 6.08 -3.56 12.27
C LEU A 112 6.23 -2.04 12.16
N ASN A 113 6.99 -1.42 13.08
CA ASN A 113 7.27 0.03 13.05
C ASN A 113 8.27 0.42 11.94
N ASN A 114 8.51 -0.49 11.00
CA ASN A 114 9.29 -0.18 9.81
C ASN A 114 8.39 0.54 8.80
N SER A 115 8.78 1.75 8.44
CA SER A 115 8.05 2.59 7.49
C SER A 115 7.73 1.88 6.16
N LYS A 116 8.60 0.97 5.72
CA LYS A 116 8.41 0.20 4.47
C LYS A 116 7.29 -0.85 4.58
N LEU A 117 7.13 -1.49 5.75
CA LEU A 117 6.03 -2.44 5.99
C LEU A 117 4.67 -1.74 5.98
N VAL A 118 4.59 -0.65 6.75
CA VAL A 118 3.38 0.18 6.83
C VAL A 118 3.04 0.76 5.46
N ALA A 119 4.03 1.26 4.71
CA ALA A 119 3.83 1.80 3.38
C ALA A 119 3.27 0.76 2.39
N SER A 120 3.66 -0.52 2.50
CA SER A 120 3.15 -1.57 1.62
C SER A 120 1.65 -1.78 1.80
N TRP A 121 1.18 -1.86 3.05
CA TRP A 121 -0.24 -2.02 3.35
C TRP A 121 -1.03 -0.73 3.06
N ASN A 122 -0.50 0.43 3.45
CA ASN A 122 -1.14 1.71 3.21
C ASN A 122 -1.32 1.97 1.70
N SER A 123 -0.37 1.55 0.87
CA SER A 123 -0.51 1.67 -0.60
C SER A 123 -1.62 0.78 -1.15
N ALA A 124 -1.78 -0.44 -0.65
CA ALA A 124 -2.92 -1.31 -1.01
C ALA A 124 -4.25 -0.70 -0.56
N TRP A 125 -4.29 -0.14 0.65
CA TRP A 125 -5.46 0.54 1.19
C TRP A 125 -5.80 1.82 0.43
N LEU A 126 -4.80 2.60 0.02
CA LEU A 126 -4.99 3.80 -0.80
C LEU A 126 -5.59 3.45 -2.17
N ILE A 127 -5.08 2.39 -2.82
CA ILE A 127 -5.65 1.90 -4.08
C ILE A 127 -7.11 1.48 -3.86
N PHE A 128 -7.41 0.79 -2.76
CA PHE A 128 -8.77 0.43 -2.42
C PHE A 128 -9.68 1.67 -2.32
N CYS A 129 -9.23 2.71 -1.61
CA CYS A 129 -10.00 3.96 -1.46
C CYS A 129 -10.21 4.70 -2.79
N LEU A 130 -9.18 4.77 -3.64
CA LEU A 130 -9.25 5.42 -4.95
C LEU A 130 -10.27 4.75 -5.88
N PHE A 131 -10.36 3.42 -5.82
CA PHE A 131 -11.26 2.65 -6.65
C PHE A 131 -12.56 2.25 -5.94
N LEU A 132 -12.79 2.75 -4.72
CA LEU A 132 -14.04 2.51 -3.98
C LEU A 132 -15.31 2.86 -4.78
N PRO A 133 -15.36 3.98 -5.54
CA PRO A 133 -16.51 4.30 -6.38
C PRO A 133 -16.82 3.24 -7.44
N ILE A 134 -15.79 2.61 -8.03
CA ILE A 134 -15.94 1.57 -9.06
C ILE A 134 -16.65 0.31 -8.50
N THR A 135 -16.54 0.08 -7.19
CA THR A 135 -17.23 -1.03 -6.51
C THR A 135 -18.51 -0.59 -5.82
N ASN A 136 -19.02 0.63 -6.13
CA ASN A 136 -20.27 1.10 -5.55
C ASN A 136 -21.44 0.31 -6.16
N PHE A 137 -22.13 -0.45 -5.29
CA PHE A 137 -23.25 -1.30 -5.70
C PHE A 137 -24.35 -0.51 -6.43
N GLY A 138 -24.73 0.65 -5.88
CA GLY A 138 -25.77 1.48 -6.47
C GLY A 138 -25.38 2.03 -7.84
N LEU A 139 -24.15 2.50 -7.99
CA LEU A 139 -23.63 3.01 -9.26
C LEU A 139 -23.55 1.88 -10.31
N LEU A 140 -22.98 0.73 -9.97
CA LEU A 140 -22.85 -0.38 -10.92
C LEU A 140 -24.23 -0.93 -11.33
N ARG A 141 -25.18 -0.98 -10.41
CA ARG A 141 -26.55 -1.38 -10.71
C ARG A 141 -27.27 -0.39 -11.60
N SER A 142 -27.04 0.92 -11.43
CA SER A 142 -27.65 1.95 -12.31
C SER A 142 -27.12 1.89 -13.75
N VAL A 143 -25.92 1.35 -13.94
CA VAL A 143 -25.32 1.10 -15.28
C VAL A 143 -25.75 -0.25 -15.87
N GLY A 144 -26.54 -1.05 -15.14
CA GLY A 144 -27.14 -2.29 -15.65
C GLY A 144 -26.42 -3.58 -15.24
N PHE A 145 -25.42 -3.51 -14.34
CA PHE A 145 -24.80 -4.75 -13.84
C PHE A 145 -25.75 -5.50 -12.88
N ASP A 146 -25.82 -6.81 -13.04
CA ASP A 146 -26.57 -7.65 -12.11
C ASP A 146 -25.86 -7.78 -10.75
N PRO A 147 -26.61 -8.03 -9.65
CA PRO A 147 -26.04 -8.11 -8.30
C PRO A 147 -24.94 -9.15 -8.14
N HIS A 148 -25.05 -10.30 -8.77
CA HIS A 148 -24.07 -11.39 -8.64
C HIS A 148 -22.78 -11.07 -9.36
N THR A 149 -22.85 -10.41 -10.53
CA THR A 149 -21.68 -9.90 -11.24
C THR A 149 -20.95 -8.83 -10.40
N ILE A 150 -21.70 -7.92 -9.74
CA ILE A 150 -21.10 -6.92 -8.84
C ILE A 150 -20.41 -7.59 -7.67
N LEU A 151 -21.03 -8.61 -7.07
CA LEU A 151 -20.44 -9.39 -5.97
C LEU A 151 -19.16 -10.10 -6.41
N ALA A 152 -19.18 -10.78 -7.55
CA ALA A 152 -18.02 -11.47 -8.10
C ALA A 152 -16.86 -10.51 -8.35
N PHE A 153 -17.12 -9.39 -9.01
CA PHE A 153 -16.13 -8.35 -9.27
C PHE A 153 -15.55 -7.78 -7.98
N THR A 154 -16.39 -7.45 -7.00
CA THR A 154 -15.95 -6.93 -5.70
C THR A 154 -15.12 -7.96 -4.94
N SER A 155 -15.52 -9.24 -4.98
CA SER A 155 -14.78 -10.33 -4.33
C SER A 155 -13.38 -10.50 -4.93
N VAL A 156 -13.27 -10.50 -6.25
CA VAL A 156 -11.96 -10.58 -6.94
C VAL A 156 -11.10 -9.36 -6.58
N TYR A 157 -11.66 -8.17 -6.66
CA TYR A 157 -10.96 -6.92 -6.36
C TYR A 157 -10.43 -6.87 -4.93
N VAL A 158 -11.29 -7.14 -3.93
CA VAL A 158 -10.91 -7.14 -2.51
C VAL A 158 -9.88 -8.25 -2.22
N SER A 159 -10.09 -9.45 -2.75
CA SER A 159 -9.16 -10.58 -2.59
C SER A 159 -7.79 -10.26 -3.18
N PHE A 160 -7.75 -9.64 -4.36
CA PHE A 160 -6.50 -9.26 -5.00
C PHE A 160 -5.72 -8.24 -4.15
N LEU A 161 -6.37 -7.20 -3.67
CA LEU A 161 -5.71 -6.19 -2.83
C LEU A 161 -5.24 -6.79 -1.50
N PHE A 162 -6.03 -7.67 -0.89
CA PHE A 162 -5.68 -8.34 0.35
C PHE A 162 -4.45 -9.25 0.19
N VAL A 163 -4.48 -10.14 -0.79
CA VAL A 163 -3.36 -11.07 -1.06
C VAL A 163 -2.09 -10.30 -1.41
N ASN A 164 -2.22 -9.23 -2.18
CA ASN A 164 -1.10 -8.39 -2.57
C ASN A 164 -0.50 -7.63 -1.38
N GLY A 165 -1.32 -6.94 -0.62
CA GLY A 165 -0.89 -6.22 0.59
C GLY A 165 -0.19 -7.14 1.57
N LEU A 166 -0.77 -8.33 1.83
CA LEU A 166 -0.19 -9.34 2.71
C LEU A 166 1.14 -9.88 2.17
N THR A 167 1.21 -10.22 0.89
CA THR A 167 2.42 -10.75 0.26
C THR A 167 3.56 -9.74 0.30
N LEU A 168 3.29 -8.48 -0.03
CA LEU A 168 4.30 -7.43 0.03
C LEU A 168 4.77 -7.18 1.46
N THR A 169 3.85 -7.18 2.43
CA THR A 169 4.18 -7.03 3.84
C THR A 169 5.07 -8.17 4.34
N ILE A 170 4.76 -9.42 3.98
CA ILE A 170 5.58 -10.58 4.34
C ILE A 170 6.96 -10.50 3.69
N ARG A 171 7.05 -10.16 2.40
CA ARG A 171 8.34 -10.00 1.71
C ARG A 171 9.24 -8.94 2.36
N GLU A 172 8.67 -7.81 2.78
CA GLU A 172 9.43 -6.78 3.50
C GLU A 172 9.85 -7.26 4.90
N ALA A 173 8.97 -7.97 5.62
CA ALA A 173 9.29 -8.52 6.93
C ALA A 173 10.42 -9.58 6.87
N GLN A 174 10.46 -10.38 5.80
CA GLN A 174 11.54 -11.36 5.59
C GLN A 174 12.90 -10.69 5.35
N LYS A 175 12.94 -9.58 4.59
CA LYS A 175 14.19 -8.82 4.36
C LYS A 175 14.79 -8.26 5.65
N LEU A 176 13.94 -7.92 6.63
CA LEU A 176 14.40 -7.38 7.91
C LEU A 176 15.03 -8.45 8.83
N LYS A 177 14.71 -9.74 8.60
CA LYS A 177 15.30 -10.85 9.39
C LYS A 177 16.66 -11.28 8.85
N THR A 178 17.04 -10.87 7.65
CA THR A 178 18.29 -11.24 6.98
C THR A 178 19.38 -10.17 7.13
N VAL A 179 19.10 -9.08 7.82
CA VAL A 179 20.03 -8.02 8.22
C VAL A 179 20.27 -8.09 9.73
#